data_e2c3e9600814c46b9a9baa5a93efa40a
#
_entry.id   e2c3e9600814c46b9a9baa5a93efa40a
#
_cell.length_a   1.000
_cell.length_b   1.000
_cell.length_c   1.000
_cell.angle_alpha   90.00
_cell.angle_beta   90.00
_cell.angle_gamma   90.00
#
_symmetry.space_group_name_H-M   'P 1'
#
loop_
_entity.id
_entity.type
_entity.pdbx_description
1 polymer ?
#
loop_
_entity_poly.entity_id
_entity_poly.type
_entity_poly.pdbx_seq_one_letter_code
_entity_poly.pdbx_strand_id
1 'polypeptide(L)'
;MELKIMEWNINQRMNYSNENMPNWIATVITNEAADIIALTEVYKGNNWNEVKTAAINSNYVVFETSNNTAGQNDIVIAININKLNVIYAKTYYPGTLGIPDCLEVKCKSKDTDKEFIFICIRIHSSVSDVIKCQELNHVMSVVENEDTVIVCGDFNNYRRGFVNDTWCLNKVSEICKEKNFVVKTPDGSSIYQESPVNTDYEFPEDHFLLKGIDEKNFTLCPYDRNFVKNDTVIYKWGKDFQEFLGKDKSGKNMYDFVPPPFPDHAILKCIVVI
;
A
#
# COMPACT_ATOMS: atom_id res chain seq x y z
N MET A 1 2.96 3.00 -23.20
CA MET A 1 4.05 2.51 -22.31
C MET A 1 3.48 1.60 -21.25
N GLU A 2 4.14 0.46 -20.99
CA GLU A 2 3.79 -0.44 -19.90
C GLU A 2 4.53 -0.05 -18.63
N LEU A 3 3.78 0.05 -17.51
CA LEU A 3 4.30 0.34 -16.18
C LEU A 3 3.94 -0.79 -15.22
N LYS A 4 4.91 -1.28 -14.49
CA LYS A 4 4.74 -2.17 -13.37
C LYS A 4 4.65 -1.34 -12.09
N ILE A 5 3.57 -1.53 -11.34
CA ILE A 5 3.31 -0.82 -10.08
C ILE A 5 3.26 -1.82 -8.95
N MET A 6 3.90 -1.50 -7.83
CA MET A 6 3.75 -2.21 -6.57
C MET A 6 3.31 -1.27 -5.46
N GLU A 7 2.47 -1.76 -4.59
CA GLU A 7 2.14 -1.14 -3.32
C GLU A 7 2.35 -2.16 -2.20
N TRP A 8 2.84 -1.70 -1.04
CA TRP A 8 3.09 -2.55 0.09
C TRP A 8 3.01 -1.80 1.41
N ASN A 9 2.11 -2.20 2.29
CA ASN A 9 2.14 -1.81 3.69
C ASN A 9 3.25 -2.61 4.39
N ILE A 10 4.30 -1.92 4.83
CA ILE A 10 5.48 -2.56 5.42
C ILE A 10 5.49 -2.61 6.95
N ASN A 11 4.37 -2.22 7.58
CA ASN A 11 4.11 -2.34 9.03
C ASN A 11 5.22 -1.76 9.92
N GLN A 12 5.78 -0.60 9.57
CA GLN A 12 6.80 0.06 10.36
C GLN A 12 6.15 1.14 11.23
N ARG A 13 5.72 0.78 12.43
CA ARG A 13 5.00 1.70 13.32
C ARG A 13 5.91 2.27 14.39
N MET A 14 5.93 3.58 14.53
CA MET A 14 6.81 4.33 15.45
C MET A 14 6.72 3.84 16.90
N ASN A 15 5.57 3.43 17.39
CA ASN A 15 5.34 3.10 18.80
C ASN A 15 5.67 1.65 19.17
N TYR A 16 6.04 0.81 18.23
CA TYR A 16 6.12 -0.64 18.46
C TYR A 16 7.51 -1.23 18.37
N SER A 17 8.47 -0.57 17.78
CA SER A 17 9.81 -1.14 17.70
C SER A 17 10.92 -0.12 17.86
N ASN A 18 11.78 -0.37 18.86
CA ASN A 18 13.15 0.11 18.82
C ASN A 18 14.00 -0.78 17.90
N GLU A 19 13.38 -1.63 17.10
CA GLU A 19 14.03 -2.62 16.25
C GLU A 19 14.22 -2.05 14.84
N ASN A 20 15.30 -2.45 14.22
CA ASN A 20 15.59 -2.08 12.85
C ASN A 20 14.64 -2.84 11.90
N MET A 21 14.26 -2.17 10.82
CA MET A 21 13.57 -2.81 9.69
C MET A 21 14.43 -3.96 9.16
N PRO A 22 13.85 -5.14 8.88
CA PRO A 22 14.61 -6.26 8.31
C PRO A 22 15.20 -5.89 6.95
N ASN A 23 16.50 -6.09 6.75
CA ASN A 23 17.19 -5.73 5.50
C ASN A 23 16.64 -6.48 4.27
N TRP A 24 16.01 -7.64 4.45
CA TRP A 24 15.39 -8.37 3.36
C TRP A 24 14.21 -7.63 2.70
N ILE A 25 13.57 -6.66 3.38
CA ILE A 25 12.55 -5.79 2.79
C ILE A 25 13.13 -5.06 1.57
N ALA A 26 14.36 -4.53 1.67
CA ALA A 26 15.04 -3.91 0.54
C ALA A 26 15.22 -4.89 -0.63
N THR A 27 15.55 -6.14 -0.32
CA THR A 27 15.72 -7.17 -1.36
C THR A 27 14.41 -7.48 -2.07
N VAL A 28 13.31 -7.60 -1.33
CA VAL A 28 11.97 -7.82 -1.92
C VAL A 28 11.60 -6.67 -2.86
N ILE A 29 11.72 -5.42 -2.41
CA ILE A 29 11.42 -4.24 -3.23
C ILE A 29 12.29 -4.24 -4.50
N THR A 30 13.58 -4.53 -4.39
CA THR A 30 14.49 -4.57 -5.54
C THR A 30 14.11 -5.66 -6.54
N ASN A 31 13.76 -6.85 -6.05
CA ASN A 31 13.36 -7.98 -6.89
C ASN A 31 12.08 -7.73 -7.66
N GLU A 32 11.16 -6.94 -7.10
CA GLU A 32 9.92 -6.57 -7.79
C GLU A 32 10.18 -5.73 -9.04
N ALA A 33 11.27 -4.97 -9.08
CA ALA A 33 11.67 -4.14 -10.22
C ALA A 33 10.50 -3.29 -10.78
N ALA A 34 9.67 -2.75 -9.89
CA ALA A 34 8.49 -1.98 -10.26
C ALA A 34 8.89 -0.58 -10.74
N ASP A 35 8.16 -0.02 -11.70
CA ASP A 35 8.41 1.33 -12.22
C ASP A 35 7.87 2.41 -11.28
N ILE A 36 6.83 2.06 -10.52
CA ILE A 36 6.30 2.86 -9.41
C ILE A 36 6.24 1.97 -8.18
N ILE A 37 6.90 2.41 -7.12
CA ILE A 37 6.93 1.75 -5.82
C ILE A 37 6.18 2.64 -4.84
N ALA A 38 5.13 2.13 -4.21
CA ALA A 38 4.38 2.80 -3.17
C ALA A 38 4.50 2.00 -1.88
N LEU A 39 4.87 2.65 -0.78
CA LEU A 39 4.98 2.03 0.53
C LEU A 39 4.14 2.80 1.53
N THR A 40 3.38 2.09 2.32
CA THR A 40 2.61 2.63 3.45
C THR A 40 3.15 2.12 4.78
N GLU A 41 2.77 2.76 5.88
CA GLU A 41 3.29 2.49 7.22
C GLU A 41 4.82 2.49 7.30
N VAL A 42 5.46 3.47 6.66
CA VAL A 42 6.90 3.65 6.73
C VAL A 42 7.27 4.48 7.96
N TYR A 43 8.19 3.99 8.78
CA TYR A 43 8.80 4.75 9.85
C TYR A 43 10.22 5.17 9.45
N LYS A 44 10.47 6.47 9.35
CA LYS A 44 11.75 7.03 8.88
C LYS A 44 12.85 7.11 9.97
N GLY A 45 12.64 6.43 11.09
CA GLY A 45 13.67 6.24 12.11
C GLY A 45 14.57 5.03 11.82
N ASN A 46 15.38 4.69 12.81
CA ASN A 46 16.26 3.52 12.80
C ASN A 46 17.08 3.44 11.49
N ASN A 47 17.02 2.30 10.80
CA ASN A 47 17.78 2.02 9.57
C ASN A 47 17.03 2.32 8.26
N TRP A 48 15.97 3.15 8.27
CA TRP A 48 15.21 3.45 7.05
C TRP A 48 16.09 3.94 5.89
N ASN A 49 17.02 4.85 6.15
CA ASN A 49 17.90 5.38 5.11
C ASN A 49 18.78 4.30 4.46
N GLU A 50 19.21 3.31 5.24
CA GLU A 50 20.00 2.18 4.75
C GLU A 50 19.13 1.27 3.87
N VAL A 51 17.93 0.90 4.36
CA VAL A 51 16.97 0.08 3.61
C VAL A 51 16.53 0.78 2.34
N LYS A 52 16.19 2.07 2.40
CA LYS A 52 15.82 2.88 1.25
C LYS A 52 16.92 2.90 0.19
N THR A 53 18.16 3.15 0.58
CA THR A 53 19.29 3.19 -0.34
C THR A 53 19.57 1.83 -0.97
N ALA A 54 19.36 0.74 -0.25
CA ALA A 54 19.50 -0.61 -0.76
C ALA A 54 18.35 -1.02 -1.69
N ALA A 55 17.11 -0.53 -1.42
CA ALA A 55 15.91 -0.88 -2.18
C ALA A 55 15.74 -0.05 -3.45
N ILE A 56 16.09 1.23 -3.40
CA ILE A 56 15.76 2.24 -4.41
C ILE A 56 17.05 2.85 -4.93
N ASN A 57 17.43 2.48 -6.14
CA ASN A 57 18.66 2.95 -6.79
C ASN A 57 18.48 4.35 -7.43
N SER A 58 19.55 4.86 -8.04
CA SER A 58 19.61 6.19 -8.66
C SER A 58 18.68 6.39 -9.88
N ASN A 59 18.03 5.34 -10.37
CA ASN A 59 17.04 5.44 -11.44
C ASN A 59 15.66 5.88 -10.93
N TYR A 60 15.50 6.13 -9.63
CA TYR A 60 14.26 6.58 -9.04
C TYR A 60 14.42 7.94 -8.38
N VAL A 61 13.38 8.76 -8.51
CA VAL A 61 13.14 9.89 -7.61
C VAL A 61 12.18 9.47 -6.52
N VAL A 62 12.47 9.85 -5.27
CA VAL A 62 11.70 9.41 -4.10
C VAL A 62 11.01 10.60 -3.47
N PHE A 63 9.72 10.43 -3.17
CA PHE A 63 8.89 11.36 -2.42
C PHE A 63 8.41 10.69 -1.14
N GLU A 64 8.42 11.43 -0.04
CA GLU A 64 8.05 10.94 1.27
C GLU A 64 7.12 11.94 1.95
N THR A 65 6.07 11.47 2.61
CA THR A 65 5.32 12.33 3.53
C THR A 65 6.22 12.69 4.71
N SER A 66 5.94 13.81 5.34
CA SER A 66 6.65 14.21 6.55
C SER A 66 5.64 14.39 7.67
N ASN A 67 5.55 13.40 8.48
CA ASN A 67 4.71 13.39 9.65
C ASN A 67 5.55 13.67 10.90
N ASN A 68 5.24 14.72 11.65
CA ASN A 68 6.03 15.16 12.80
C ASN A 68 5.39 14.82 14.16
N THR A 69 4.34 13.98 14.20
CA THR A 69 3.65 13.61 15.43
C THR A 69 3.80 12.12 15.77
N ALA A 70 3.75 11.76 17.03
CA ALA A 70 3.90 10.37 17.46
C ALA A 70 2.77 9.48 16.90
N GLY A 71 3.10 8.28 16.49
CA GLY A 71 2.15 7.33 15.90
C GLY A 71 2.02 7.42 14.39
N GLN A 72 2.95 8.08 13.73
CA GLN A 72 2.90 8.39 12.30
C GLN A 72 3.38 7.25 11.43
N ASN A 73 2.59 7.05 10.41
CA ASN A 73 2.88 6.14 9.33
C ASN A 73 3.11 6.98 8.07
N ASP A 74 4.37 7.10 7.66
CA ASP A 74 4.70 7.81 6.44
C ASP A 74 4.34 6.98 5.20
N ILE A 75 4.10 7.69 4.10
CA ILE A 75 3.98 7.13 2.76
C ILE A 75 5.23 7.48 1.96
N VAL A 76 5.69 6.52 1.18
CA VAL A 76 6.82 6.70 0.25
C VAL A 76 6.36 6.32 -1.14
N ILE A 77 6.65 7.16 -2.14
CA ILE A 77 6.50 6.85 -3.55
C ILE A 77 7.86 7.03 -4.24
N ALA A 78 8.32 5.99 -4.93
CA ALA A 78 9.49 6.06 -5.78
C ALA A 78 9.08 5.86 -7.24
N ILE A 79 9.53 6.78 -8.12
CA ILE A 79 9.17 6.85 -9.54
C ILE A 79 10.42 6.59 -10.38
N ASN A 80 10.37 5.60 -11.28
CA ASN A 80 11.43 5.30 -12.23
C ASN A 80 11.56 6.43 -13.26
N ILE A 81 12.60 7.24 -13.12
CA ILE A 81 12.86 8.40 -13.98
C ILE A 81 13.31 8.03 -15.39
N ASN A 82 13.61 6.77 -15.69
CA ASN A 82 13.88 6.35 -17.05
C ASN A 82 12.61 6.25 -17.91
N LYS A 83 11.45 6.00 -17.27
CA LYS A 83 10.15 5.87 -17.94
C LYS A 83 9.26 7.10 -17.77
N LEU A 84 9.36 7.78 -16.65
CA LEU A 84 8.45 8.85 -16.25
C LEU A 84 9.17 10.15 -15.97
N ASN A 85 8.55 11.27 -16.34
CA ASN A 85 8.89 12.59 -15.85
C ASN A 85 7.92 12.94 -14.71
N VAL A 86 8.43 13.37 -13.58
CA VAL A 86 7.59 13.89 -12.50
C VAL A 86 7.34 15.38 -12.75
N ILE A 87 6.06 15.78 -12.75
CA ILE A 87 5.64 17.17 -12.90
C ILE A 87 5.59 17.84 -11.54
N TYR A 88 4.94 17.20 -10.55
CA TYR A 88 4.94 17.62 -9.16
C TYR A 88 4.68 16.45 -8.21
N ALA A 89 5.00 16.65 -6.93
CA ALA A 89 4.54 15.81 -5.84
C ALA A 89 3.89 16.69 -4.76
N LYS A 90 2.83 16.19 -4.13
CA LYS A 90 2.06 16.90 -3.12
C LYS A 90 1.67 15.97 -1.99
N THR A 91 1.94 16.42 -0.76
CA THR A 91 1.47 15.76 0.46
C THR A 91 0.20 16.46 0.94
N TYR A 92 -0.72 15.69 1.50
CA TYR A 92 -1.88 16.22 2.21
C TYR A 92 -1.58 16.20 3.69
N TYR A 93 -2.14 17.16 4.43
CA TYR A 93 -1.81 17.33 5.84
C TYR A 93 -2.34 16.15 6.67
N PRO A 94 -1.45 15.29 7.17
CA PRO A 94 -1.83 14.19 8.03
C PRO A 94 -2.31 14.71 9.38
N GLY A 95 -3.14 13.91 10.04
CA GLY A 95 -3.71 14.25 11.35
C GLY A 95 -4.89 15.24 11.31
N THR A 96 -5.34 15.66 10.13
CA THR A 96 -6.60 16.38 9.96
C THR A 96 -7.73 15.38 9.83
N LEU A 97 -8.73 15.47 10.69
CA LEU A 97 -9.88 14.57 10.68
C LEU A 97 -10.58 14.60 9.31
N GLY A 98 -10.79 13.42 8.72
CA GLY A 98 -11.38 13.27 7.39
C GLY A 98 -10.40 13.43 6.22
N ILE A 99 -9.10 13.50 6.48
CA ILE A 99 -8.04 13.46 5.48
C ILE A 99 -7.14 12.26 5.80
N PRO A 100 -6.98 11.27 4.87
CA PRO A 100 -6.11 10.12 5.09
C PRO A 100 -4.64 10.51 5.01
N ASP A 101 -3.75 9.61 5.41
CA ASP A 101 -2.36 9.70 4.98
C ASP A 101 -2.34 9.56 3.46
N CYS A 102 -1.77 10.55 2.76
CA CYS A 102 -1.88 10.63 1.30
C CYS A 102 -0.68 11.34 0.68
N LEU A 103 -0.14 10.71 -0.36
CA LEU A 103 0.91 11.28 -1.21
C LEU A 103 0.49 11.18 -2.66
N GLU A 104 0.46 12.31 -3.35
CA GLU A 104 0.10 12.46 -4.75
C GLU A 104 1.33 12.80 -5.58
N VAL A 105 1.50 12.15 -6.73
CA VAL A 105 2.54 12.46 -7.71
C VAL A 105 1.91 12.56 -9.10
N LYS A 106 2.06 13.70 -9.76
CA LYS A 106 1.68 13.85 -11.17
C LYS A 106 2.86 13.48 -12.05
N CYS A 107 2.64 12.53 -12.91
CA CYS A 107 3.64 11.98 -13.82
C CYS A 107 3.25 12.20 -15.28
N LYS A 108 4.27 12.25 -16.15
CA LYS A 108 4.15 12.24 -17.60
C LYS A 108 4.97 11.09 -18.17
N SER A 109 4.33 10.26 -18.98
CA SER A 109 5.00 9.18 -19.71
C SER A 109 6.01 9.75 -20.70
N LYS A 110 7.25 9.22 -20.73
CA LYS A 110 8.27 9.63 -21.71
C LYS A 110 8.01 9.11 -23.11
N ASP A 111 7.28 8.00 -23.23
CA ASP A 111 7.02 7.38 -24.54
C ASP A 111 5.76 7.95 -25.22
N THR A 112 4.73 8.27 -24.44
CA THR A 112 3.41 8.64 -24.98
C THR A 112 3.02 10.09 -24.71
N ASP A 113 3.82 10.82 -23.95
CA ASP A 113 3.51 12.18 -23.45
C ASP A 113 2.22 12.30 -22.62
N LYS A 114 1.56 11.19 -22.34
CA LYS A 114 0.35 11.17 -21.50
C LYS A 114 0.67 11.51 -20.05
N GLU A 115 -0.17 12.34 -19.47
CA GLU A 115 -0.12 12.68 -18.05
C GLU A 115 -1.10 11.83 -17.24
N PHE A 116 -0.75 11.52 -16.01
CA PHE A 116 -1.62 10.86 -15.05
C PHE A 116 -1.24 11.23 -13.61
N ILE A 117 -2.20 11.11 -12.72
CA ILE A 117 -1.99 11.22 -11.27
C ILE A 117 -1.81 9.84 -10.68
N PHE A 118 -0.78 9.66 -9.88
CA PHE A 118 -0.59 8.50 -9.03
C PHE A 118 -0.70 8.91 -7.56
N ILE A 119 -1.52 8.20 -6.80
CA ILE A 119 -1.76 8.47 -5.38
C ILE A 119 -1.55 7.20 -4.59
N CYS A 120 -0.79 7.30 -3.50
CA CYS A 120 -0.77 6.28 -2.46
C CYS A 120 -1.47 6.82 -1.21
N ILE A 121 -2.38 6.03 -0.65
CA ILE A 121 -3.16 6.40 0.53
C ILE A 121 -3.08 5.35 1.62
N ARG A 122 -3.35 5.78 2.84
CA ARG A 122 -3.67 4.92 3.95
C ARG A 122 -4.86 5.52 4.71
N ILE A 123 -6.00 4.84 4.66
CA ILE A 123 -7.18 5.19 5.46
C ILE A 123 -6.90 4.83 6.93
N HIS A 124 -7.24 5.70 7.85
CA HIS A 124 -6.95 5.47 9.27
C HIS A 124 -7.75 4.29 9.85
N SER A 125 -7.06 3.33 10.47
CA SER A 125 -7.70 2.13 11.05
C SER A 125 -8.58 2.42 12.27
N SER A 126 -8.16 3.35 13.11
CA SER A 126 -8.75 3.61 14.45
C SER A 126 -9.79 4.72 14.48
N VAL A 127 -10.33 5.11 13.32
CA VAL A 127 -11.40 6.11 13.21
C VAL A 127 -12.75 5.46 12.89
N SER A 128 -13.86 6.20 13.09
CA SER A 128 -15.18 5.68 12.74
C SER A 128 -15.36 5.52 11.23
N ASP A 129 -16.28 4.65 10.83
CA ASP A 129 -16.60 4.41 9.41
C ASP A 129 -17.03 5.68 8.68
N VAL A 130 -17.71 6.59 9.36
CA VAL A 130 -18.06 7.90 8.80
C VAL A 130 -16.80 8.70 8.43
N ILE A 131 -15.80 8.68 9.28
CA ILE A 131 -14.52 9.36 9.02
C ILE A 131 -13.79 8.67 7.86
N LYS A 132 -13.74 7.34 7.82
CA LYS A 132 -13.14 6.60 6.70
C LYS A 132 -13.81 6.93 5.37
N CYS A 133 -15.15 7.04 5.35
CA CYS A 133 -15.89 7.51 4.17
C CYS A 133 -15.51 8.94 3.79
N GLN A 134 -15.33 9.84 4.76
CA GLN A 134 -14.89 11.22 4.51
C GLN A 134 -13.48 11.26 3.93
N GLU A 135 -12.56 10.44 4.45
CA GLU A 135 -11.19 10.32 3.97
C GLU A 135 -11.14 9.90 2.50
N LEU A 136 -11.89 8.85 2.12
CA LEU A 136 -11.94 8.42 0.73
C LEU A 136 -12.58 9.49 -0.18
N ASN A 137 -13.69 10.09 0.26
CA ASN A 137 -14.34 11.18 -0.50
C ASN A 137 -13.42 12.38 -0.69
N HIS A 138 -12.58 12.70 0.29
CA HIS A 138 -11.58 13.76 0.17
C HIS A 138 -10.61 13.46 -0.97
N VAL A 139 -10.02 12.26 -0.99
CA VAL A 139 -9.11 11.85 -2.07
C VAL A 139 -9.79 11.94 -3.44
N MET A 140 -11.01 11.40 -3.55
CA MET A 140 -11.76 11.44 -4.82
C MET A 140 -12.06 12.87 -5.27
N SER A 141 -12.35 13.79 -4.34
CA SER A 141 -12.66 15.20 -4.67
C SER A 141 -11.43 15.96 -5.19
N VAL A 142 -10.26 15.65 -4.65
CA VAL A 142 -8.99 16.30 -5.05
C VAL A 142 -8.67 16.03 -6.52
N VAL A 143 -8.99 14.83 -7.01
CA VAL A 143 -8.69 14.38 -8.38
C VAL A 143 -9.93 14.32 -9.28
N GLU A 144 -11.02 14.98 -8.88
CA GLU A 144 -12.29 14.93 -9.60
C GLU A 144 -12.17 15.41 -11.06
N ASN A 145 -11.34 16.41 -11.32
CA ASN A 145 -11.14 17.00 -12.64
C ASN A 145 -9.98 16.38 -13.45
N GLU A 146 -9.28 15.39 -12.89
CA GLU A 146 -8.19 14.72 -13.61
C GLU A 146 -8.74 13.57 -14.47
N ASP A 147 -8.23 13.45 -15.69
CA ASP A 147 -8.72 12.46 -16.65
C ASP A 147 -8.20 11.04 -16.38
N THR A 148 -6.95 10.93 -15.94
CA THR A 148 -6.30 9.64 -15.69
C THR A 148 -5.70 9.61 -14.29
N VAL A 149 -6.25 8.73 -13.45
CA VAL A 149 -5.83 8.61 -12.05
C VAL A 149 -5.68 7.15 -11.65
N ILE A 150 -4.60 6.86 -10.93
CA ILE A 150 -4.35 5.59 -10.26
C ILE A 150 -4.19 5.87 -8.78
N VAL A 151 -5.04 5.30 -7.94
CA VAL A 151 -4.89 5.32 -6.48
C VAL A 151 -4.58 3.90 -6.02
N CYS A 152 -3.65 3.74 -5.11
CA CYS A 152 -3.41 2.48 -4.42
C CYS A 152 -3.17 2.71 -2.93
N GLY A 153 -3.21 1.65 -2.14
CA GLY A 153 -2.87 1.71 -0.74
C GLY A 153 -3.72 0.84 0.17
N ASP A 154 -3.53 1.04 1.46
CA ASP A 154 -4.25 0.37 2.53
C ASP A 154 -5.51 1.15 2.89
N PHE A 155 -6.67 0.54 2.63
CA PHE A 155 -7.98 1.14 2.90
C PHE A 155 -8.50 0.80 4.28
N ASN A 156 -7.86 -0.10 5.02
CA ASN A 156 -8.30 -0.54 6.35
C ASN A 156 -9.80 -0.87 6.39
N ASN A 157 -10.31 -1.54 5.33
CA ASN A 157 -11.70 -1.95 5.24
C ASN A 157 -11.91 -3.33 5.84
N TYR A 158 -13.14 -3.56 6.32
CA TYR A 158 -13.50 -4.84 6.89
C TYR A 158 -13.55 -5.96 5.84
N ARG A 159 -13.58 -7.20 6.34
CA ARG A 159 -13.60 -8.42 5.53
C ARG A 159 -14.64 -8.42 4.41
N ARG A 160 -14.37 -9.16 3.36
CA ARG A 160 -15.29 -9.38 2.24
C ARG A 160 -16.60 -10.01 2.75
N GLY A 161 -17.75 -9.52 2.25
CA GLY A 161 -19.07 -10.05 2.61
C GLY A 161 -19.61 -9.61 3.98
N PHE A 162 -18.96 -8.69 4.67
CA PHE A 162 -19.48 -8.14 5.93
C PHE A 162 -20.65 -7.19 5.63
N VAL A 163 -21.86 -7.60 5.97
CA VAL A 163 -23.11 -6.93 5.51
C VAL A 163 -23.54 -5.80 6.46
N ASN A 164 -23.13 -5.87 7.73
CA ASN A 164 -23.56 -4.96 8.77
C ASN A 164 -22.59 -3.81 9.03
N ASP A 165 -21.53 -3.73 8.24
CA ASP A 165 -20.51 -2.73 8.42
C ASP A 165 -20.58 -1.65 7.33
N THR A 166 -20.43 -0.42 7.72
CA THR A 166 -20.47 0.70 6.78
C THR A 166 -19.19 0.86 6.01
N TRP A 167 -18.06 0.37 6.54
CA TRP A 167 -16.74 0.44 5.88
C TRP A 167 -16.26 -0.92 5.41
N CYS A 168 -16.72 -1.35 4.25
CA CYS A 168 -16.35 -2.61 3.60
C CYS A 168 -16.06 -2.37 2.12
N LEU A 169 -15.56 -3.37 1.41
CA LEU A 169 -15.24 -3.28 -0.02
C LEU A 169 -16.43 -2.81 -0.87
N ASN A 170 -17.66 -3.19 -0.52
CA ASN A 170 -18.85 -2.70 -1.21
C ASN A 170 -19.02 -1.20 -1.05
N LYS A 171 -18.79 -0.67 0.17
CA LYS A 171 -18.89 0.78 0.43
C LYS A 171 -17.79 1.56 -0.27
N VAL A 172 -16.57 1.06 -0.27
CA VAL A 172 -15.47 1.61 -1.07
C VAL A 172 -15.86 1.67 -2.55
N SER A 173 -16.41 0.57 -3.08
CA SER A 173 -16.84 0.48 -4.48
C SER A 173 -17.98 1.44 -4.81
N GLU A 174 -18.93 1.64 -3.91
CA GLU A 174 -20.05 2.59 -4.06
C GLU A 174 -19.52 4.02 -4.20
N ILE A 175 -18.70 4.47 -3.24
CA ILE A 175 -18.11 5.82 -3.25
C ILE A 175 -17.27 6.04 -4.53
N CYS A 176 -16.46 5.07 -4.90
CA CYS A 176 -15.62 5.15 -6.10
C CYS A 176 -16.45 5.25 -7.37
N LYS A 177 -17.53 4.47 -7.48
CA LYS A 177 -18.41 4.48 -8.64
C LYS A 177 -19.09 5.83 -8.86
N GLU A 178 -19.51 6.51 -7.78
CA GLU A 178 -20.11 7.86 -7.85
C GLU A 178 -19.17 8.90 -8.46
N LYS A 179 -17.85 8.66 -8.38
CA LYS A 179 -16.79 9.53 -8.89
C LYS A 179 -16.08 8.96 -10.14
N ASN A 180 -16.70 8.00 -10.82
CA ASN A 180 -16.20 7.34 -12.03
C ASN A 180 -14.87 6.60 -11.83
N PHE A 181 -14.62 6.07 -10.65
CA PHE A 181 -13.51 5.15 -10.39
C PHE A 181 -13.98 3.70 -10.41
N VAL A 182 -13.09 2.83 -10.87
CA VAL A 182 -13.25 1.37 -10.80
C VAL A 182 -12.32 0.82 -9.74
N VAL A 183 -12.85 0.05 -8.79
CA VAL A 183 -12.06 -0.65 -7.77
C VAL A 183 -11.54 -1.96 -8.35
N LYS A 184 -10.26 -2.20 -8.21
CA LYS A 184 -9.59 -3.45 -8.59
C LYS A 184 -8.95 -4.06 -7.35
N THR A 185 -9.42 -5.24 -6.97
CA THR A 185 -9.03 -5.96 -5.75
C THR A 185 -8.70 -7.39 -6.13
N PRO A 186 -7.50 -7.89 -5.82
CA PRO A 186 -7.20 -9.31 -5.98
C PRO A 186 -8.07 -10.19 -5.08
N ASP A 187 -8.17 -11.46 -5.40
CA ASP A 187 -8.84 -12.43 -4.55
C ASP A 187 -8.01 -12.75 -3.30
N GLY A 188 -8.72 -13.06 -2.21
CA GLY A 188 -8.14 -13.42 -0.92
C GLY A 188 -7.82 -12.22 -0.03
N SER A 189 -7.09 -12.48 1.04
CA SER A 189 -6.69 -11.46 2.03
C SER A 189 -5.40 -10.78 1.65
N SER A 190 -5.31 -9.47 1.84
CA SER A 190 -4.07 -8.71 1.76
C SER A 190 -3.36 -8.60 3.11
N ILE A 191 -4.09 -8.71 4.22
CA ILE A 191 -3.52 -8.70 5.57
C ILE A 191 -3.40 -10.13 6.11
N TYR A 192 -2.32 -10.39 6.86
CA TYR A 192 -2.16 -11.65 7.57
C TYR A 192 -3.14 -11.71 8.74
N GLN A 193 -4.03 -12.68 8.69
CA GLN A 193 -4.90 -13.01 9.81
C GLN A 193 -4.87 -14.51 10.04
N GLU A 194 -4.37 -14.92 11.18
CA GLU A 194 -4.57 -16.25 11.67
C GLU A 194 -5.74 -16.26 12.64
N SER A 195 -6.94 -16.50 12.12
CA SER A 195 -8.03 -16.91 12.98
C SER A 195 -8.16 -18.43 12.88
N PRO A 196 -7.90 -19.18 13.95
CA PRO A 196 -8.18 -20.62 13.98
C PRO A 196 -9.69 -20.90 13.86
N VAL A 197 -10.52 -19.87 13.94
CA VAL A 197 -12.00 -20.02 14.02
C VAL A 197 -12.68 -19.79 12.67
N ASN A 198 -12.03 -19.13 11.69
CA ASN A 198 -12.70 -18.81 10.43
C ASN A 198 -11.71 -18.59 9.27
N THR A 199 -11.30 -19.69 8.64
CA THR A 199 -10.55 -19.65 7.37
C THR A 199 -11.38 -19.17 6.17
N ASP A 200 -12.67 -18.91 6.37
CA ASP A 200 -13.63 -18.60 5.31
C ASP A 200 -13.76 -17.08 5.03
N TYR A 201 -13.04 -16.23 5.77
CA TYR A 201 -13.13 -14.79 5.57
C TYR A 201 -11.87 -14.23 4.92
N GLU A 202 -12.10 -13.47 3.86
CA GLU A 202 -11.07 -12.69 3.19
C GLU A 202 -11.05 -11.26 3.71
N PHE A 203 -9.86 -10.72 3.94
CA PHE A 203 -9.61 -9.35 4.36
C PHE A 203 -8.76 -8.63 3.30
N PRO A 204 -9.36 -8.25 2.18
CA PRO A 204 -8.67 -7.43 1.19
C PRO A 204 -8.72 -5.97 1.67
N GLU A 205 -7.63 -5.47 2.19
CA GLU A 205 -7.52 -4.10 2.67
C GLU A 205 -6.77 -3.20 1.67
N ASP A 206 -6.01 -3.81 0.75
CA ASP A 206 -5.21 -3.10 -0.25
C ASP A 206 -5.86 -3.19 -1.63
N HIS A 207 -6.03 -2.04 -2.29
CA HIS A 207 -6.76 -1.93 -3.55
C HIS A 207 -6.06 -1.00 -4.54
N PHE A 208 -6.40 -1.16 -5.84
CA PHE A 208 -6.26 -0.11 -6.84
C PHE A 208 -7.62 0.54 -7.14
N LEU A 209 -7.63 1.87 -7.27
CA LEU A 209 -8.75 2.63 -7.82
C LEU A 209 -8.29 3.27 -9.12
N LEU A 210 -9.04 3.09 -10.19
CA LEU A 210 -8.68 3.50 -11.53
C LEU A 210 -9.72 4.45 -12.10
N LYS A 211 -9.27 5.56 -12.69
CA LYS A 211 -10.08 6.48 -13.49
C LYS A 211 -9.40 6.74 -14.83
N GLY A 212 -10.16 6.70 -15.93
CA GLY A 212 -9.64 6.99 -17.27
C GLY A 212 -8.68 5.94 -17.83
N ILE A 213 -8.69 4.72 -17.28
CA ILE A 213 -7.89 3.58 -17.74
C ILE A 213 -8.82 2.48 -18.22
N ASP A 214 -8.71 2.11 -19.49
CA ASP A 214 -9.45 1.00 -20.06
C ASP A 214 -9.06 -0.34 -19.41
N GLU A 215 -10.01 -1.23 -19.20
CA GLU A 215 -9.77 -2.55 -18.60
C GLU A 215 -8.71 -3.38 -19.36
N LYS A 216 -8.69 -3.30 -20.69
CA LYS A 216 -7.68 -3.97 -21.53
C LYS A 216 -6.25 -3.48 -21.30
N ASN A 217 -6.10 -2.30 -20.71
CA ASN A 217 -4.83 -1.64 -20.41
C ASN A 217 -4.40 -1.85 -18.95
N PHE A 218 -5.11 -2.69 -18.19
CA PHE A 218 -4.83 -2.94 -16.78
C PHE A 218 -4.86 -4.43 -16.49
N THR A 219 -3.77 -4.95 -15.95
CA THR A 219 -3.65 -6.33 -15.49
C THR A 219 -3.40 -6.34 -14.00
N LEU A 220 -4.36 -6.81 -13.21
CA LEU A 220 -4.22 -7.02 -11.79
C LEU A 220 -3.47 -8.31 -11.52
N CYS A 221 -2.43 -8.25 -10.71
CA CYS A 221 -1.73 -9.44 -10.23
C CYS A 221 -2.41 -9.97 -8.94
N PRO A 222 -2.35 -11.27 -8.66
CA PRO A 222 -2.70 -11.80 -7.34
C PRO A 222 -1.86 -11.13 -6.24
N TYR A 223 -2.41 -11.06 -5.02
CA TYR A 223 -1.63 -10.66 -3.85
C TYR A 223 -0.39 -11.55 -3.70
N ASP A 224 0.79 -10.92 -3.61
CA ASP A 224 2.02 -11.66 -3.39
C ASP A 224 2.31 -11.79 -1.89
N ARG A 225 2.24 -13.04 -1.44
CA ARG A 225 2.44 -13.42 -0.03
C ARG A 225 3.74 -14.20 0.16
N ASN A 226 4.54 -14.34 -0.91
CA ASN A 226 5.79 -15.08 -0.89
C ASN A 226 6.94 -14.10 -1.10
N PHE A 227 7.61 -13.73 -0.03
CA PHE A 227 8.74 -12.82 -0.09
C PHE A 227 10.02 -13.62 -0.37
N VAL A 228 10.60 -13.45 -1.55
CA VAL A 228 11.66 -14.31 -2.07
C VAL A 228 12.97 -13.54 -2.26
N LYS A 229 14.09 -14.17 -1.89
CA LYS A 229 15.44 -13.69 -2.18
C LYS A 229 16.23 -14.79 -2.88
N ASN A 230 16.71 -14.51 -4.12
CA ASN A 230 17.50 -15.47 -4.90
C ASN A 230 16.82 -16.87 -4.94
N ASP A 231 15.54 -16.88 -5.34
CA ASP A 231 14.69 -18.08 -5.41
C ASP A 231 14.47 -18.80 -4.05
N THR A 232 14.93 -18.21 -2.95
CA THR A 232 14.69 -18.72 -1.61
C THR A 232 13.60 -17.91 -0.93
N VAL A 233 12.51 -18.56 -0.49
CA VAL A 233 11.48 -17.92 0.29
C VAL A 233 12.06 -17.47 1.63
N ILE A 234 12.13 -16.15 1.85
CA ILE A 234 12.63 -15.58 3.10
C ILE A 234 11.50 -15.54 4.14
N TYR A 235 10.27 -15.33 3.65
CA TYR A 235 9.11 -15.04 4.44
C TYR A 235 7.87 -15.52 3.70
N LYS A 236 7.00 -16.24 4.36
CA LYS A 236 5.79 -16.80 3.77
C LYS A 236 4.68 -16.83 4.79
N TRP A 237 3.49 -16.42 4.41
CA TRP A 237 2.32 -16.58 5.25
C TRP A 237 1.92 -18.06 5.38
N GLY A 238 1.49 -18.46 6.57
CA GLY A 238 1.05 -19.80 6.89
C GLY A 238 1.78 -20.42 8.08
N LYS A 239 1.81 -21.74 8.17
CA LYS A 239 2.44 -22.45 9.30
C LYS A 239 3.92 -22.14 9.45
N ASP A 240 4.63 -22.04 8.33
CA ASP A 240 6.08 -21.76 8.32
C ASP A 240 6.37 -20.33 8.81
N PHE A 241 5.38 -19.43 8.68
CA PHE A 241 5.46 -18.08 9.16
C PHE A 241 5.56 -17.99 10.69
N GLN A 242 4.85 -18.84 11.40
CA GLN A 242 4.88 -18.93 12.86
C GLN A 242 6.25 -19.36 13.38
N GLU A 243 6.88 -20.31 12.72
CA GLU A 243 8.24 -20.74 13.08
C GLU A 243 9.23 -19.60 12.87
N PHE A 244 9.02 -18.78 11.84
CA PHE A 244 9.84 -17.61 11.57
C PHE A 244 9.65 -16.50 12.60
N LEU A 245 8.41 -16.19 13.00
CA LEU A 245 8.11 -15.15 13.98
C LEU A 245 8.46 -15.57 15.42
N GLY A 246 8.33 -16.85 15.73
CA GLY A 246 8.61 -17.36 17.06
C GLY A 246 7.60 -16.90 18.13
N LYS A 247 8.11 -16.53 19.28
CA LYS A 247 7.33 -16.10 20.44
C LYS A 247 7.67 -14.65 20.79
N ASP A 248 6.66 -13.93 21.28
CA ASP A 248 6.86 -12.60 21.83
C ASP A 248 7.70 -12.64 23.14
N LYS A 249 7.99 -11.45 23.70
CA LYS A 249 8.76 -11.32 24.96
C LYS A 249 8.08 -11.96 26.17
N SER A 250 6.77 -12.26 26.09
CA SER A 250 6.00 -12.98 27.12
C SER A 250 5.98 -14.48 26.90
N GLY A 251 6.54 -15.00 25.81
CA GLY A 251 6.53 -16.41 25.44
C GLY A 251 5.23 -16.83 24.74
N LYS A 252 4.32 -15.91 24.41
CA LYS A 252 3.10 -16.14 23.63
C LYS A 252 3.46 -16.24 22.15
N ASN A 253 2.83 -17.16 21.43
CA ASN A 253 2.97 -17.23 19.99
C ASN A 253 2.44 -15.95 19.34
N MET A 254 3.14 -15.46 18.31
CA MET A 254 2.78 -14.25 17.59
C MET A 254 1.69 -14.53 16.54
N TYR A 255 0.66 -15.31 16.91
CA TYR A 255 -0.39 -15.77 16.01
C TYR A 255 -1.45 -14.73 15.68
N ASP A 256 -1.75 -13.83 16.62
CA ASP A 256 -2.90 -12.96 16.51
C ASP A 256 -2.62 -11.69 15.68
N PHE A 257 -1.34 -11.33 15.54
CA PHE A 257 -0.88 -10.21 14.73
C PHE A 257 0.61 -10.35 14.43
N VAL A 258 1.03 -9.73 13.34
CA VAL A 258 2.44 -9.60 13.00
C VAL A 258 2.96 -8.32 13.62
N PRO A 259 3.88 -8.38 14.59
CA PRO A 259 4.38 -7.16 15.18
C PRO A 259 5.35 -6.45 14.25
N PRO A 260 5.40 -5.13 14.25
CA PRO A 260 6.51 -4.41 13.66
C PRO A 260 7.85 -4.94 14.24
N PRO A 261 8.91 -5.00 13.43
CA PRO A 261 9.05 -4.44 12.09
C PRO A 261 8.73 -5.38 10.92
N PHE A 262 7.98 -6.45 11.12
CA PHE A 262 7.67 -7.41 10.06
C PHE A 262 6.39 -7.03 9.32
N PRO A 263 6.40 -7.00 7.97
CA PRO A 263 5.21 -6.74 7.19
C PRO A 263 4.11 -7.77 7.45
N ASP A 264 2.89 -7.28 7.67
CA ASP A 264 1.68 -8.09 7.84
C ASP A 264 0.74 -8.01 6.63
N HIS A 265 1.12 -7.23 5.60
CA HIS A 265 0.41 -7.15 4.34
C HIS A 265 1.15 -7.86 3.20
N ALA A 266 0.37 -8.39 2.26
CA ALA A 266 0.86 -8.86 0.97
C ALA A 266 1.21 -7.69 0.05
N ILE A 267 2.05 -7.95 -0.95
CA ILE A 267 2.32 -6.94 -1.97
C ILE A 267 1.16 -6.91 -2.96
N LEU A 268 0.59 -5.73 -3.19
CA LEU A 268 -0.38 -5.45 -4.23
C LEU A 268 0.36 -5.02 -5.50
N LYS A 269 0.08 -5.67 -6.64
CA LYS A 269 0.79 -5.42 -7.90
C LYS A 269 -0.15 -5.31 -9.09
N CYS A 270 0.22 -4.47 -10.04
CA CYS A 270 -0.44 -4.44 -11.35
C CYS A 270 0.54 -4.08 -12.47
N ILE A 271 0.07 -4.31 -13.68
CA ILE A 271 0.67 -3.78 -14.92
C ILE A 271 -0.37 -2.87 -15.57
N VAL A 272 0.02 -1.66 -15.91
CA VAL A 272 -0.85 -0.68 -16.57
C VAL A 272 -0.18 -0.12 -17.82
N VAL A 273 -0.97 0.06 -18.88
CA VAL A 273 -0.54 0.72 -20.12
C VAL A 273 -1.09 2.14 -20.15
N ILE A 274 -0.18 3.12 -20.09
CA ILE A 274 -0.47 4.57 -20.13
C ILE A 274 -0.22 5.13 -21.54
#